data_39c834152490e9b048f4a3fe18fa3f8b
#
_entry.id   39c834152490e9b048f4a3fe18fa3f8b
#
_cell.length_a   1.000
_cell.length_b   1.000
_cell.length_c   1.000
_cell.angle_alpha   90.00
_cell.angle_beta   90.00
_cell.angle_gamma   90.00
#
_symmetry.space_group_name_H-M   'P 1'
#
loop_
_entity.id
_entity.type
_entity.pdbx_description
1 polymer ?
#
loop_
_entity_poly.entity_id
_entity_poly.type
_entity_poly.pdbx_seq_one_letter_code
_entity_poly.pdbx_strand_id
1 'polypeptide(L)'
;MGEFGLIDLIRSRFPQPVEPELGIGDDAALLSTTPGCQMLVSTDMLVEGVHFDLDFAPARLLGRKSLSVNLSDIAAMGAVPRWFFLSMAIPAGFPLATIEGFLDGLAGQAAANNCILAGGDTCSSKGGLTISVTIIGEQRPELILKRSGARPDDDVWASGTLGDSALGLRLLAEGRRLGGSEEYLLQRHL
;
A
#
# COMPACT_ATOMS: atom_id res chain seq x y z
N MET A 1 -20.58 2.38 12.79
CA MET A 1 -19.77 1.16 13.09
C MET A 1 -18.78 1.53 14.16
N GLY A 2 -18.61 0.73 15.21
CA GLY A 2 -17.56 0.95 16.22
C GLY A 2 -16.24 0.34 15.75
N GLU A 3 -15.17 0.58 16.55
CA GLU A 3 -13.81 0.11 16.28
C GLU A 3 -13.74 -1.40 15.99
N PHE A 4 -14.30 -2.24 16.86
CA PHE A 4 -14.33 -3.69 16.65
C PHE A 4 -15.05 -4.11 15.38
N GLY A 5 -16.15 -3.43 15.01
CA GLY A 5 -16.84 -3.71 13.75
C GLY A 5 -16.01 -3.36 12.52
N LEU A 6 -15.15 -2.34 12.60
CA LEU A 6 -14.20 -2.01 11.54
C LEU A 6 -13.07 -3.05 11.46
N ILE A 7 -12.54 -3.50 12.59
CA ILE A 7 -11.53 -4.56 12.64
C ILE A 7 -12.07 -5.86 12.03
N ASP A 8 -13.29 -6.24 12.37
CA ASP A 8 -13.95 -7.42 11.80
C ASP A 8 -14.15 -7.29 10.27
N LEU A 9 -14.55 -6.10 9.80
CA LEU A 9 -14.66 -5.81 8.36
C LEU A 9 -13.30 -5.97 7.67
N ILE A 10 -12.25 -5.39 8.21
CA ILE A 10 -10.88 -5.52 7.68
C ILE A 10 -10.48 -7.00 7.66
N ARG A 11 -10.59 -7.69 8.78
CA ARG A 11 -10.23 -9.10 8.89
C ARG A 11 -10.95 -9.98 7.87
N SER A 12 -12.21 -9.70 7.58
CA SER A 12 -13.01 -10.47 6.61
C SER A 12 -12.56 -10.33 5.15
N ARG A 13 -11.81 -9.26 4.83
CA ARG A 13 -11.37 -8.95 3.45
C ARG A 13 -10.00 -9.54 3.11
N PHE A 14 -9.22 -10.00 4.10
CA PHE A 14 -7.86 -10.47 3.90
C PHE A 14 -7.68 -11.90 4.40
N PRO A 15 -6.91 -12.73 3.67
CA PRO A 15 -6.49 -14.02 4.17
C PRO A 15 -5.66 -13.82 5.45
N GLN A 16 -5.87 -14.68 6.43
CA GLN A 16 -5.11 -14.64 7.68
C GLN A 16 -3.85 -15.52 7.55
N PRO A 17 -2.75 -15.19 8.25
CA PRO A 17 -1.59 -16.04 8.34
C PRO A 17 -1.97 -17.45 8.83
N VAL A 18 -1.18 -18.45 8.44
CA VAL A 18 -1.38 -19.85 8.85
C VAL A 18 -0.38 -20.16 9.95
N GLU A 19 -0.81 -20.95 10.95
CA GLU A 19 0.08 -21.37 12.04
C GLU A 19 1.44 -21.89 11.52
N PRO A 20 2.56 -21.57 12.19
CA PRO A 20 2.66 -20.91 13.52
C PRO A 20 2.56 -19.37 13.50
N GLU A 21 2.30 -18.75 12.36
CA GLU A 21 2.14 -17.30 12.27
C GLU A 21 0.79 -16.83 12.84
N LEU A 22 0.78 -15.66 13.47
CA LEU A 22 -0.41 -14.97 13.98
C LEU A 22 -0.56 -13.62 13.30
N GLY A 23 -1.79 -13.28 12.92
CA GLY A 23 -2.14 -11.99 12.33
C GLY A 23 -3.11 -11.22 13.20
N ILE A 24 -4.15 -10.64 12.56
CA ILE A 24 -5.16 -9.82 13.24
C ILE A 24 -5.93 -10.64 14.27
N GLY A 25 -5.95 -10.17 15.53
CA GLY A 25 -6.77 -10.76 16.59
C GLY A 25 -6.03 -10.99 17.91
N ASP A 26 -4.74 -10.66 17.94
CA ASP A 26 -3.92 -10.66 19.16
C ASP A 26 -3.19 -9.32 19.28
N ASP A 27 -2.52 -9.07 20.41
CA ASP A 27 -1.80 -7.81 20.69
C ASP A 27 -0.62 -7.55 19.73
N ALA A 28 -0.08 -8.62 19.14
CA ALA A 28 1.02 -8.52 18.15
C ALA A 28 0.94 -9.65 17.12
N ALA A 29 1.46 -9.39 15.94
CA ALA A 29 1.66 -10.41 14.92
C ALA A 29 2.90 -11.26 15.23
N LEU A 30 2.80 -12.57 15.02
CA LEU A 30 3.93 -13.50 15.03
C LEU A 30 4.26 -13.88 13.58
N LEU A 31 5.45 -13.49 13.13
CA LEU A 31 5.90 -13.67 11.75
C LEU A 31 7.22 -14.44 11.70
N SER A 32 7.36 -15.32 10.72
CA SER A 32 8.53 -16.17 10.54
C SER A 32 9.17 -15.92 9.18
N THR A 33 10.43 -15.54 9.17
CA THR A 33 11.18 -15.38 7.92
C THR A 33 11.61 -16.72 7.35
N THR A 34 11.74 -16.79 6.04
CA THR A 34 12.33 -17.96 5.36
C THR A 34 13.76 -18.16 5.85
N PRO A 35 14.18 -19.40 6.20
CA PRO A 35 15.54 -19.67 6.62
C PRO A 35 16.59 -19.17 5.65
N GLY A 36 17.57 -18.41 6.15
CA GLY A 36 18.62 -17.78 5.34
C GLY A 36 18.26 -16.45 4.69
N CYS A 37 17.03 -15.96 4.84
CA CYS A 37 16.64 -14.64 4.40
C CYS A 37 16.77 -13.59 5.52
N GLN A 38 16.97 -12.34 5.13
CA GLN A 38 16.86 -11.17 5.98
C GLN A 38 15.53 -10.46 5.73
N MET A 39 15.02 -9.85 6.79
CA MET A 39 13.81 -9.02 6.76
C MET A 39 14.17 -7.60 6.28
N LEU A 40 13.36 -7.10 5.35
CA LEU A 40 13.40 -5.71 4.90
C LEU A 40 12.08 -5.06 5.28
N VAL A 41 12.16 -3.86 5.84
CA VAL A 41 10.97 -3.11 6.30
C VAL A 41 10.97 -1.73 5.67
N SER A 42 9.84 -1.33 5.09
CA SER A 42 9.58 0.04 4.63
C SER A 42 8.23 0.52 5.18
N THR A 43 8.06 1.83 5.28
CA THR A 43 6.80 2.43 5.72
C THR A 43 6.57 3.75 5.00
N ASP A 44 5.35 3.92 4.50
CA ASP A 44 4.88 5.16 3.90
C ASP A 44 3.61 5.65 4.60
N MET A 45 3.42 6.97 4.52
CA MET A 45 2.23 7.64 5.01
C MET A 45 1.58 8.45 3.89
N LEU A 46 0.26 8.29 3.73
CA LEU A 46 -0.55 9.07 2.81
C LEU A 46 -1.54 9.92 3.62
N VAL A 47 -1.54 11.22 3.34
CA VAL A 47 -2.38 12.21 4.02
C VAL A 47 -3.28 12.86 2.99
N GLU A 48 -4.58 12.93 3.26
CA GLU A 48 -5.57 13.61 2.43
C GLU A 48 -5.23 15.09 2.27
N GLY A 49 -5.39 15.62 1.07
CA GLY A 49 -5.00 16.98 0.69
C GLY A 49 -3.49 17.16 0.44
N VAL A 50 -2.66 16.12 0.69
CA VAL A 50 -1.20 16.16 0.43
C VAL A 50 -0.80 15.11 -0.61
N HIS A 51 -1.18 13.84 -0.39
CA HIS A 51 -0.77 12.71 -1.21
C HIS A 51 -1.90 12.17 -2.09
N PHE A 52 -3.13 12.48 -1.73
CA PHE A 52 -4.36 12.14 -2.46
C PHE A 52 -5.48 13.12 -2.11
N ASP A 53 -6.51 13.13 -2.95
CA ASP A 53 -7.73 13.88 -2.72
C ASP A 53 -8.90 12.99 -3.14
N LEU A 54 -9.85 12.77 -2.23
CA LEU A 54 -11.01 11.90 -2.48
C LEU A 54 -12.01 12.50 -3.46
N ASP A 55 -11.93 13.81 -3.77
CA ASP A 55 -12.77 14.45 -4.77
C ASP A 55 -12.52 13.90 -6.19
N PHE A 56 -11.30 13.43 -6.45
CA PHE A 56 -10.94 12.88 -7.77
C PHE A 56 -10.24 11.50 -7.71
N ALA A 57 -9.83 11.03 -6.54
CA ALA A 57 -9.22 9.71 -6.36
C ALA A 57 -10.27 8.70 -5.86
N PRO A 58 -10.77 7.78 -6.71
CA PRO A 58 -11.67 6.73 -6.26
C PRO A 58 -11.05 5.92 -5.13
N ALA A 59 -11.80 5.68 -4.05
CA ALA A 59 -11.32 4.99 -2.85
C ALA A 59 -10.64 3.64 -3.16
N ARG A 60 -11.16 2.90 -4.13
CA ARG A 60 -10.57 1.63 -4.57
C ARG A 60 -9.17 1.80 -5.15
N LEU A 61 -8.95 2.85 -5.95
CA LEU A 61 -7.63 3.15 -6.51
C LEU A 61 -6.68 3.67 -5.45
N LEU A 62 -7.19 4.43 -4.46
CA LEU A 62 -6.41 4.84 -3.30
C LEU A 62 -5.94 3.63 -2.48
N GLY A 63 -6.82 2.64 -2.24
CA GLY A 63 -6.45 1.39 -1.57
C GLY A 63 -5.33 0.65 -2.31
N ARG A 64 -5.43 0.52 -3.63
CA ARG A 64 -4.37 -0.04 -4.46
C ARG A 64 -3.06 0.74 -4.32
N LYS A 65 -3.11 2.07 -4.49
CA LYS A 65 -1.96 2.97 -4.39
C LYS A 65 -1.26 2.85 -3.04
N SER A 66 -2.01 2.80 -1.94
CA SER A 66 -1.46 2.75 -0.58
C SER A 66 -0.53 1.56 -0.35
N LEU A 67 -0.82 0.41 -0.95
CA LEU A 67 0.08 -0.74 -0.90
C LEU A 67 1.16 -0.68 -2.00
N SER A 68 0.82 -0.17 -3.19
CA SER A 68 1.74 -0.15 -4.34
C SER A 68 3.00 0.68 -4.08
N VAL A 69 2.90 1.82 -3.37
CA VAL A 69 4.06 2.66 -3.06
C VAL A 69 5.04 1.90 -2.17
N ASN A 70 4.55 1.19 -1.17
CA ASN A 70 5.36 0.35 -0.28
C ASN A 70 5.93 -0.89 -1.00
N LEU A 71 5.14 -1.54 -1.87
CA LEU A 71 5.62 -2.65 -2.70
C LEU A 71 6.78 -2.21 -3.61
N SER A 72 6.74 -0.96 -4.09
CA SER A 72 7.81 -0.37 -4.90
C SER A 72 9.13 -0.31 -4.15
N ASP A 73 9.12 0.03 -2.85
CA ASP A 73 10.33 0.06 -2.03
C ASP A 73 10.93 -1.33 -1.83
N ILE A 74 10.09 -2.31 -1.55
CA ILE A 74 10.52 -3.71 -1.43
C ILE A 74 11.10 -4.22 -2.75
N ALA A 75 10.46 -3.90 -3.87
CA ALA A 75 10.94 -4.26 -5.20
C ALA A 75 12.27 -3.56 -5.54
N ALA A 76 12.44 -2.28 -5.16
CA ALA A 76 13.69 -1.54 -5.37
C ALA A 76 14.88 -2.16 -4.63
N MET A 77 14.63 -2.87 -3.53
CA MET A 77 15.63 -3.62 -2.78
C MET A 77 15.79 -5.07 -3.28
N GLY A 78 15.09 -5.48 -4.34
CA GLY A 78 15.11 -6.84 -4.88
C GLY A 78 14.45 -7.88 -3.98
N ALA A 79 13.62 -7.45 -3.03
CA ALA A 79 13.02 -8.32 -2.04
C ALA A 79 11.61 -8.78 -2.43
N VAL A 80 11.19 -9.88 -1.82
CA VAL A 80 9.84 -10.45 -1.98
C VAL A 80 8.97 -9.93 -0.84
N PRO A 81 7.81 -9.26 -1.13
CA PRO A 81 6.89 -8.83 -0.09
C PRO A 81 6.24 -10.04 0.58
N ARG A 82 6.02 -9.97 1.90
CA ARG A 82 5.41 -11.05 2.66
C ARG A 82 4.22 -10.58 3.49
N TRP A 83 4.41 -9.55 4.28
CA TRP A 83 3.40 -9.02 5.19
C TRP A 83 3.33 -7.51 5.14
N PHE A 84 2.18 -6.98 5.51
CA PHE A 84 2.04 -5.55 5.75
C PHE A 84 1.12 -5.27 6.93
N PHE A 85 1.24 -4.07 7.48
CA PHE A 85 0.39 -3.52 8.53
C PHE A 85 -0.29 -2.27 8.00
N LEU A 86 -1.57 -2.09 8.33
CA LEU A 86 -2.37 -0.95 7.92
C LEU A 86 -2.78 -0.13 9.15
N SER A 87 -2.35 1.12 9.23
CA SER A 87 -2.86 2.06 10.24
C SER A 87 -3.65 3.17 9.57
N MET A 88 -4.83 3.48 10.12
CA MET A 88 -5.73 4.51 9.58
C MET A 88 -6.24 5.44 10.67
N ALA A 89 -6.10 6.76 10.45
CA ALA A 89 -6.81 7.77 11.21
C ALA A 89 -7.99 8.28 10.37
N ILE A 90 -9.22 8.00 10.83
CA ILE A 90 -10.46 8.15 10.06
C ILE A 90 -11.28 9.30 10.62
N PRO A 91 -11.72 10.29 9.80
CA PRO A 91 -12.60 11.36 10.23
C PRO A 91 -13.94 10.86 10.76
N ALA A 92 -14.51 11.57 11.73
CA ALA A 92 -15.85 11.26 12.22
C ALA A 92 -16.88 11.36 11.09
N GLY A 93 -17.78 10.39 11.00
CA GLY A 93 -18.82 10.35 9.95
C GLY A 93 -18.32 9.95 8.56
N PHE A 94 -17.10 9.46 8.45
CA PHE A 94 -16.54 9.02 7.16
C PHE A 94 -17.41 7.92 6.52
N PRO A 95 -17.74 8.01 5.22
CA PRO A 95 -18.67 7.08 4.59
C PRO A 95 -18.15 5.64 4.60
N LEU A 96 -18.96 4.70 5.09
CA LEU A 96 -18.59 3.27 5.12
C LEU A 96 -18.27 2.73 3.73
N ALA A 97 -19.05 3.12 2.71
CA ALA A 97 -18.81 2.69 1.32
C ALA A 97 -17.42 3.11 0.79
N THR A 98 -16.90 4.25 1.26
CA THR A 98 -15.54 4.71 0.92
C THR A 98 -14.49 3.81 1.57
N ILE A 99 -14.70 3.42 2.83
CA ILE A 99 -13.81 2.47 3.53
C ILE A 99 -13.84 1.10 2.83
N GLU A 100 -15.02 0.60 2.50
CA GLU A 100 -15.17 -0.68 1.78
C GLU A 100 -14.47 -0.66 0.44
N GLY A 101 -14.67 0.39 -0.36
CA GLY A 101 -13.99 0.56 -1.64
C GLY A 101 -12.46 0.61 -1.49
N PHE A 102 -11.96 1.31 -0.48
CA PHE A 102 -10.54 1.35 -0.14
C PHE A 102 -9.99 -0.04 0.18
N LEU A 103 -10.66 -0.76 1.08
CA LEU A 103 -10.27 -2.12 1.47
C LEU A 103 -10.31 -3.11 0.29
N ASP A 104 -11.29 -2.99 -0.61
CA ASP A 104 -11.35 -3.81 -1.82
C ASP A 104 -10.14 -3.59 -2.76
N GLY A 105 -9.74 -2.33 -2.92
CA GLY A 105 -8.54 -1.99 -3.70
C GLY A 105 -7.26 -2.50 -3.07
N LEU A 106 -7.12 -2.32 -1.77
CA LEU A 106 -5.99 -2.78 -0.97
C LEU A 106 -5.88 -4.31 -1.01
N ALA A 107 -7.00 -5.02 -0.78
CA ALA A 107 -7.05 -6.49 -0.81
C ALA A 107 -6.71 -7.06 -2.19
N GLY A 108 -7.22 -6.43 -3.27
CA GLY A 108 -6.86 -6.81 -4.64
C GLY A 108 -5.36 -6.70 -4.91
N GLN A 109 -4.74 -5.62 -4.44
CA GLN A 109 -3.29 -5.40 -4.58
C GLN A 109 -2.47 -6.38 -3.73
N ALA A 110 -2.92 -6.65 -2.51
CA ALA A 110 -2.30 -7.63 -1.62
C ALA A 110 -2.32 -9.05 -2.23
N ALA A 111 -3.47 -9.47 -2.74
CA ALA A 111 -3.64 -10.77 -3.39
C ALA A 111 -2.76 -10.90 -4.64
N ALA A 112 -2.68 -9.87 -5.48
CA ALA A 112 -1.85 -9.87 -6.69
C ALA A 112 -0.35 -10.03 -6.40
N ASN A 113 0.09 -9.66 -5.19
CA ASN A 113 1.49 -9.72 -4.76
C ASN A 113 1.77 -10.76 -3.66
N ASN A 114 0.79 -11.61 -3.34
CA ASN A 114 0.88 -12.60 -2.27
C ASN A 114 1.34 -12.00 -0.93
N CYS A 115 0.88 -10.78 -0.62
CA CYS A 115 1.24 -10.04 0.57
C CYS A 115 0.09 -10.09 1.58
N ILE A 116 0.36 -10.47 2.82
CA ILE A 116 -0.64 -10.75 3.85
C ILE A 116 -0.77 -9.54 4.79
N LEU A 117 -2.00 -9.09 5.07
CA LEU A 117 -2.26 -8.12 6.14
C LEU A 117 -2.10 -8.81 7.49
N ALA A 118 -1.05 -8.45 8.22
CA ALA A 118 -0.70 -9.08 9.49
C ALA A 118 -1.22 -8.31 10.72
N GLY A 119 -1.64 -7.07 10.56
CA GLY A 119 -2.13 -6.25 11.66
C GLY A 119 -2.28 -4.78 11.28
N GLY A 120 -2.39 -3.92 12.27
CA GLY A 120 -2.50 -2.48 12.07
C GLY A 120 -3.16 -1.78 13.26
N ASP A 121 -3.60 -0.55 13.02
CA ASP A 121 -4.27 0.27 14.02
C ASP A 121 -5.35 1.14 13.37
N THR A 122 -6.40 1.46 14.11
CA THR A 122 -7.43 2.39 13.67
C THR A 122 -7.76 3.38 14.78
N CYS A 123 -7.71 4.66 14.44
CA CYS A 123 -8.11 5.72 15.37
C CYS A 123 -8.97 6.79 14.67
N SER A 124 -9.53 7.69 15.44
CA SER A 124 -10.27 8.83 14.90
C SER A 124 -9.32 9.95 14.49
N SER A 125 -9.62 10.62 13.36
CA SER A 125 -8.95 11.83 12.91
C SER A 125 -9.79 13.06 13.20
N LYS A 126 -9.13 14.17 13.56
CA LYS A 126 -9.73 15.52 13.61
C LYS A 126 -9.56 16.30 12.31
N GLY A 127 -8.78 15.79 11.39
CA GLY A 127 -8.55 16.31 10.05
C GLY A 127 -9.08 15.37 8.98
N GLY A 128 -8.39 15.27 7.85
CA GLY A 128 -8.68 14.32 6.78
C GLY A 128 -8.29 12.87 7.10
N LEU A 129 -8.54 12.00 6.14
CA LEU A 129 -8.10 10.60 6.20
C LEU A 129 -6.56 10.53 6.16
N THR A 130 -5.99 9.78 7.06
CA THR A 130 -4.56 9.45 7.06
C THR A 130 -4.38 7.95 7.03
N ILE A 131 -3.50 7.48 6.16
CA ILE A 131 -3.22 6.07 5.94
C ILE A 131 -1.72 5.87 6.13
N SER A 132 -1.31 4.89 6.92
CA SER A 132 0.07 4.43 6.98
C SER A 132 0.12 2.94 6.70
N VAL A 133 1.00 2.55 5.80
CA VAL A 133 1.29 1.15 5.51
C VAL A 133 2.74 0.88 5.85
N THR A 134 2.97 -0.14 6.67
CA THR A 134 4.30 -0.71 6.90
C THR A 134 4.36 -2.05 6.23
N ILE A 135 5.30 -2.25 5.33
CA ILE A 135 5.49 -3.50 4.60
C ILE A 135 6.76 -4.22 5.04
N ILE A 136 6.68 -5.53 5.08
CA ILE A 136 7.79 -6.42 5.39
C ILE A 136 8.00 -7.35 4.22
N GLY A 137 9.21 -7.32 3.68
CA GLY A 137 9.70 -8.26 2.69
C GLY A 137 10.86 -9.07 3.19
N GLU A 138 11.28 -10.04 2.42
CA GLU A 138 12.45 -10.85 2.72
C GLU A 138 13.31 -11.10 1.48
N GLN A 139 14.63 -11.23 1.69
CA GLN A 139 15.55 -11.59 0.65
C GLN A 139 16.82 -12.22 1.24
N ARG A 140 17.51 -13.06 0.48
CA ARG A 140 18.85 -13.51 0.84
C ARG A 140 19.82 -12.34 0.88
N PRO A 141 20.72 -12.26 1.87
CA PRO A 141 21.62 -11.10 2.06
C PRO A 141 22.41 -10.71 0.82
N GLU A 142 22.86 -11.70 0.06
CA GLU A 142 23.68 -11.51 -1.16
C GLU A 142 22.89 -11.00 -2.36
N LEU A 143 21.55 -11.04 -2.32
CA LEU A 143 20.66 -10.59 -3.38
C LEU A 143 20.00 -9.23 -3.08
N ILE A 144 20.27 -8.65 -1.88
CA ILE A 144 19.70 -7.37 -1.50
C ILE A 144 20.36 -6.25 -2.30
N LEU A 145 19.53 -5.52 -3.05
CA LEU A 145 19.97 -4.35 -3.80
C LEU A 145 20.02 -3.11 -2.90
N LYS A 146 21.03 -2.26 -3.10
CA LYS A 146 21.23 -1.03 -2.32
C LYS A 146 21.43 0.16 -3.26
N ARG A 147 20.98 1.35 -2.84
CA ARG A 147 21.20 2.59 -3.59
C ARG A 147 22.69 2.85 -3.89
N SER A 148 23.57 2.43 -3.00
CA SER A 148 25.02 2.54 -3.14
C SER A 148 25.66 1.42 -3.97
N GLY A 149 24.86 0.53 -4.58
CA GLY A 149 25.37 -0.62 -5.34
C GLY A 149 25.83 -0.28 -6.74
N ALA A 150 25.29 0.79 -7.35
CA ALA A 150 25.60 1.20 -8.72
C ALA A 150 27.06 1.64 -8.87
N ARG A 151 27.65 1.33 -10.02
CA ARG A 151 29.04 1.63 -10.39
C ARG A 151 29.07 2.46 -11.67
N PRO A 152 30.15 3.22 -11.92
CA PRO A 152 30.38 3.79 -13.25
C PRO A 152 30.31 2.69 -14.33
N ASP A 153 29.72 3.02 -15.47
CA ASP A 153 29.48 2.14 -16.62
C ASP A 153 28.34 1.11 -16.46
N ASP A 154 27.60 1.13 -15.34
CA ASP A 154 26.34 0.36 -15.23
C ASP A 154 25.24 0.98 -16.09
N ASP A 155 24.43 0.13 -16.74
CA ASP A 155 23.25 0.56 -17.49
C ASP A 155 22.14 1.02 -16.54
N VAL A 156 21.47 2.12 -16.92
CA VAL A 156 20.31 2.64 -16.18
C VAL A 156 19.02 2.23 -16.91
N TRP A 157 18.21 1.40 -16.27
CA TRP A 157 16.95 0.92 -16.80
C TRP A 157 15.75 1.57 -16.09
N ALA A 158 14.72 1.93 -16.83
CA ALA A 158 13.43 2.38 -16.30
C ALA A 158 12.31 1.47 -16.80
N SER A 159 11.42 1.05 -15.92
CA SER A 159 10.22 0.29 -16.27
C SER A 159 9.11 1.23 -16.71
N GLY A 160 8.65 1.11 -17.94
CA GLY A 160 7.58 1.96 -18.51
C GLY A 160 8.08 3.34 -18.92
N THR A 161 7.15 4.29 -19.01
CA THR A 161 7.40 5.67 -19.41
C THR A 161 7.51 6.60 -18.19
N LEU A 162 8.41 7.59 -18.28
CA LEU A 162 8.61 8.58 -17.23
C LEU A 162 7.64 9.76 -17.38
N GLY A 163 7.08 10.23 -16.27
CA GLY A 163 6.21 11.41 -16.23
C GLY A 163 4.72 11.13 -16.31
N ASP A 164 4.28 9.92 -16.65
CA ASP A 164 2.86 9.57 -16.80
C ASP A 164 2.06 9.82 -15.53
N SER A 165 2.58 9.40 -14.37
CA SER A 165 1.94 9.63 -13.07
C SER A 165 1.82 11.12 -12.74
N ALA A 166 2.86 11.90 -13.01
CA ALA A 166 2.85 13.35 -12.78
C ALA A 166 1.85 14.07 -13.71
N LEU A 167 1.77 13.65 -14.97
CA LEU A 167 0.79 14.17 -15.93
C LEU A 167 -0.63 13.79 -15.50
N GLY A 168 -0.86 12.55 -15.08
CA GLY A 168 -2.15 12.07 -14.57
C GLY A 168 -2.63 12.92 -13.39
N LEU A 169 -1.78 13.14 -12.39
CA LEU A 169 -2.09 14.01 -11.25
C LEU A 169 -2.45 15.43 -11.68
N ARG A 170 -1.64 16.03 -12.54
CA ARG A 170 -1.88 17.39 -13.03
C ARG A 170 -3.24 17.53 -13.72
N LEU A 171 -3.58 16.59 -14.61
CA LEU A 171 -4.84 16.61 -15.34
C LEU A 171 -6.04 16.41 -14.41
N LEU A 172 -5.92 15.55 -13.39
CA LEU A 172 -6.94 15.36 -12.36
C LEU A 172 -7.15 16.65 -11.52
N ALA A 173 -6.05 17.27 -11.08
CA ALA A 173 -6.10 18.52 -10.32
C ALA A 173 -6.68 19.69 -11.12
N GLU A 174 -6.58 19.68 -12.45
CA GLU A 174 -7.25 20.62 -13.37
C GLU A 174 -8.74 20.29 -13.58
N GLY A 175 -9.29 19.29 -12.90
CA GLY A 175 -10.69 18.87 -12.98
C GLY A 175 -11.03 18.07 -14.25
N ARG A 176 -10.03 17.56 -14.96
CA ARG A 176 -10.27 16.75 -16.16
C ARG A 176 -10.74 15.34 -15.77
N ARG A 177 -11.77 14.89 -16.47
CA ARG A 177 -12.18 13.48 -16.42
C ARG A 177 -11.33 12.70 -17.40
N LEU A 178 -10.39 11.90 -16.89
CA LEU A 178 -9.55 11.04 -17.70
C LEU A 178 -10.34 9.81 -18.14
N GLY A 179 -10.30 9.49 -19.41
CA GLY A 179 -10.96 8.32 -19.99
C GLY A 179 -10.41 8.00 -21.37
N GLY A 180 -10.79 6.86 -21.94
CA GLY A 180 -10.24 6.41 -23.22
C GLY A 180 -8.72 6.25 -23.18
N SER A 181 -8.00 6.93 -24.07
CA SER A 181 -6.52 6.86 -24.12
C SER A 181 -5.83 7.51 -22.92
N GLU A 182 -6.51 8.38 -22.16
CA GLU A 182 -5.97 9.04 -20.96
C GLU A 182 -6.19 8.20 -19.69
N GLU A 183 -7.04 7.19 -19.73
CA GLU A 183 -7.28 6.25 -18.62
C GLU A 183 -5.97 5.64 -18.09
N TYR A 184 -5.03 5.39 -18.99
CA TYR A 184 -3.70 4.92 -18.64
C TYR A 184 -2.97 5.85 -17.66
N LEU A 185 -3.08 7.18 -17.84
CA LEU A 185 -2.44 8.16 -16.95
C LEU A 185 -3.03 8.12 -15.54
N LEU A 186 -4.36 7.92 -15.45
CA LEU A 186 -5.04 7.73 -14.17
C LEU A 186 -4.52 6.48 -13.45
N GLN A 187 -4.44 5.36 -14.17
CA GLN A 187 -3.96 4.08 -13.63
C GLN A 187 -2.48 4.13 -13.22
N ARG A 188 -1.67 5.00 -13.83
CA ARG A 188 -0.27 5.21 -13.47
C ARG A 188 -0.09 6.10 -12.26
N HIS A 189 -1.05 6.96 -11.94
CA HIS A 189 -1.01 7.84 -10.77
C HIS A 189 -1.65 7.19 -9.54
N LEU A 190 -2.75 6.49 -9.69
CA LEU A 190 -3.55 5.83 -8.66
C LEU A 190 -3.36 4.27 -8.72
#